data_fbab8fb6d0ee8549da78122107d164c7
#
_entry.id   fbab8fb6d0ee8549da78122107d164c7
#
_cell.length_a   1.000
_cell.length_b   1.000
_cell.length_c   1.000
_cell.angle_alpha   90.00
_cell.angle_beta   90.00
_cell.angle_gamma   90.00
#
_symmetry.space_group_name_H-M   'P 1'
#
loop_
_entity.id
_entity.type
_entity.pdbx_description
1 polymer ?
#
loop_
_entity_poly.entity_id
_entity_poly.type
_entity_poly.pdbx_seq_one_letter_code
_entity_poly.pdbx_strand_id
1 'polypeptide(L)'
;MTNRDMEILGFLTLSRMCTRKQVQELLFENKHQNVPLRRLKKLADDGYVNRKMFKIENTRSVYVYYLDKKPSKKLVEHDLYITDFLVKLIKNNYEIIEFKRNFSLGNIISDGYIKVKKNNRIKRILLEVQLSPHDCISKYYNFKENVINNTNWEVMPLLYVINNQGLDKKLIDMKVI
;
A
#
# COMPACT_ATOMS: atom_id res chain seq x y z
N MET A 1 24.95 -6.06 -8.04
CA MET A 1 23.81 -5.60 -7.23
C MET A 1 24.33 -4.75 -6.09
N THR A 2 23.71 -3.60 -5.76
CA THR A 2 24.11 -2.67 -4.68
C THR A 2 23.12 -2.73 -3.53
N ASN A 3 23.48 -2.14 -2.36
CA ASN A 3 22.55 -2.05 -1.23
C ASN A 3 21.21 -1.38 -1.63
N ARG A 4 21.28 -0.34 -2.47
CA ARG A 4 20.09 0.35 -2.97
C ARG A 4 19.19 -0.55 -3.85
N ASP A 5 19.77 -1.50 -4.58
CA ASP A 5 19.01 -2.50 -5.34
C ASP A 5 18.27 -3.44 -4.40
N MET A 6 18.94 -3.87 -3.32
CA MET A 6 18.31 -4.73 -2.30
C MET A 6 17.14 -4.03 -1.61
N GLU A 7 17.27 -2.73 -1.32
CA GLU A 7 16.17 -1.93 -0.77
C GLU A 7 14.97 -1.84 -1.73
N ILE A 8 15.22 -1.64 -3.04
CA ILE A 8 14.16 -1.63 -4.06
C ILE A 8 13.48 -3.00 -4.13
N LEU A 9 14.25 -4.09 -4.17
CA LEU A 9 13.69 -5.45 -4.22
C LEU A 9 12.91 -5.79 -2.95
N GLY A 10 13.43 -5.43 -1.78
CA GLY A 10 12.73 -5.58 -0.49
C GLY A 10 11.40 -4.83 -0.46
N PHE A 11 11.39 -3.60 -0.97
CA PHE A 11 10.14 -2.84 -1.09
C PHE A 11 9.15 -3.48 -2.08
N LEU A 12 9.64 -4.00 -3.22
CA LEU A 12 8.79 -4.73 -4.18
C LEU A 12 8.24 -6.04 -3.60
N THR A 13 9.02 -6.73 -2.78
CA THR A 13 8.54 -7.92 -2.04
C THR A 13 7.38 -7.56 -1.12
N LEU A 14 7.48 -6.44 -0.41
CA LEU A 14 6.42 -5.95 0.48
C LEU A 14 5.21 -5.47 -0.32
N SER A 15 5.41 -4.58 -1.29
CA SER A 15 4.33 -3.86 -2.00
C SER A 15 3.75 -4.63 -3.19
N ARG A 16 4.44 -5.68 -3.69
CA ARG A 16 4.20 -6.45 -4.92
C ARG A 16 4.44 -5.67 -6.20
N MET A 17 4.19 -4.38 -6.21
CA MET A 17 4.43 -3.50 -7.35
C MET A 17 4.68 -2.07 -6.91
N CYS A 18 5.38 -1.32 -7.74
CA CYS A 18 5.59 0.11 -7.52
C CYS A 18 5.82 0.86 -8.84
N THR A 19 5.70 2.18 -8.78
CA THR A 19 6.10 3.10 -9.83
C THR A 19 7.47 3.71 -9.52
N ARG A 20 8.11 4.32 -10.54
CA ARG A 20 9.33 5.12 -10.30
C ARG A 20 9.12 6.21 -9.25
N LYS A 21 7.93 6.86 -9.24
CA LYS A 21 7.62 7.94 -8.30
C LYS A 21 7.68 7.45 -6.85
N GLN A 22 7.03 6.32 -6.55
CA GLN A 22 7.03 5.71 -5.23
C GLN A 22 8.43 5.30 -4.75
N VAL A 23 9.23 4.70 -5.65
CA VAL A 23 10.63 4.38 -5.35
C VAL A 23 11.45 5.64 -5.11
N GLN A 24 11.21 6.71 -5.89
CA GLN A 24 11.89 7.98 -5.70
C GLN A 24 11.56 8.59 -4.33
N GLU A 25 10.29 8.65 -3.96
CA GLU A 25 9.84 9.20 -2.69
C GLU A 25 10.41 8.45 -1.49
N LEU A 26 10.57 7.13 -1.60
CA LEU A 26 11.03 6.28 -0.53
C LEU A 26 12.56 6.24 -0.40
N LEU A 27 13.27 6.10 -1.52
CA LEU A 27 14.68 5.74 -1.52
C LEU A 27 15.60 6.80 -2.18
N PHE A 28 15.03 7.77 -2.90
CA PHE A 28 15.77 8.77 -3.69
C PHE A 28 15.21 10.17 -3.55
N GLU A 29 14.67 10.53 -2.39
CA GLU A 29 13.92 11.78 -2.17
C GLU A 29 14.64 13.02 -2.68
N ASN A 30 15.95 13.13 -2.42
CA ASN A 30 16.77 14.30 -2.81
C ASN A 30 17.57 14.08 -4.11
N LYS A 31 17.18 13.10 -4.95
CA LYS A 31 17.87 12.83 -6.20
C LYS A 31 17.00 13.22 -7.39
N HIS A 32 17.67 13.64 -8.48
CA HIS A 32 16.96 13.89 -9.74
C HIS A 32 16.23 12.62 -10.20
N GLN A 33 15.04 12.78 -10.79
CA GLN A 33 14.14 11.69 -11.21
C GLN A 33 14.79 10.64 -12.13
N ASN A 34 15.84 11.01 -12.86
CA ASN A 34 16.57 10.10 -13.74
C ASN A 34 17.39 9.06 -12.96
N VAL A 35 17.72 9.31 -11.69
CA VAL A 35 18.50 8.36 -10.88
C VAL A 35 17.70 7.08 -10.60
N PRO A 36 16.50 7.14 -9.96
CA PRO A 36 15.68 5.95 -9.78
C PRO A 36 15.22 5.34 -11.11
N LEU A 37 14.96 6.17 -12.14
CA LEU A 37 14.56 5.66 -13.45
C LEU A 37 15.65 4.75 -14.08
N ARG A 38 16.90 5.22 -14.13
CA ARG A 38 18.03 4.42 -14.66
C ARG A 38 18.25 3.17 -13.84
N ARG A 39 18.08 3.26 -12.51
CA ARG A 39 18.26 2.11 -11.62
C ARG A 39 17.20 1.03 -11.83
N LEU A 40 15.95 1.42 -11.85
CA LEU A 40 14.82 0.52 -12.13
C LEU A 40 14.90 -0.07 -13.54
N LYS A 41 15.35 0.73 -14.54
CA LYS A 41 15.59 0.22 -15.88
C LYS A 41 16.65 -0.86 -15.85
N LYS A 42 17.80 -0.60 -15.21
CA LYS A 42 18.89 -1.59 -15.11
C LYS A 42 18.41 -2.88 -14.44
N LEU A 43 17.70 -2.80 -13.32
CA LEU A 43 17.13 -3.98 -12.65
C LEU A 43 16.19 -4.78 -13.55
N ALA A 44 15.43 -4.09 -14.41
CA ALA A 44 14.57 -4.75 -15.38
C ALA A 44 15.34 -5.39 -16.54
N ASP A 45 16.35 -4.69 -17.06
CA ASP A 45 17.20 -5.18 -18.16
C ASP A 45 18.05 -6.38 -17.69
N ASP A 46 18.48 -6.39 -16.42
CA ASP A 46 19.22 -7.49 -15.77
C ASP A 46 18.28 -8.66 -15.32
N GLY A 47 16.97 -8.55 -15.51
CA GLY A 47 15.98 -9.62 -15.19
C GLY A 47 15.59 -9.74 -13.72
N TYR A 48 16.01 -8.82 -12.84
CA TYR A 48 15.64 -8.85 -11.41
C TYR A 48 14.20 -8.40 -11.16
N VAL A 49 13.64 -7.55 -12.02
CA VAL A 49 12.27 -7.09 -11.94
C VAL A 49 11.62 -7.09 -13.31
N ASN A 50 10.33 -7.27 -13.35
CA ASN A 50 9.53 -7.07 -14.55
C ASN A 50 9.02 -5.63 -14.60
N ARG A 51 8.75 -5.11 -15.81
CA ARG A 51 8.10 -3.82 -15.97
C ARG A 51 7.06 -3.87 -17.07
N LYS A 52 5.97 -3.15 -16.88
CA LYS A 52 4.95 -2.96 -17.90
C LYS A 52 4.36 -1.55 -17.79
N MET A 53 4.02 -0.99 -18.95
CA MET A 53 3.32 0.30 -19.02
C MET A 53 1.83 0.09 -18.78
N PHE A 54 1.24 0.91 -17.92
CA PHE A 54 -0.18 0.97 -17.65
C PHE A 54 -0.68 2.40 -17.82
N LYS A 55 -1.87 2.54 -18.40
CA LYS A 55 -2.62 3.79 -18.40
C LYS A 55 -3.45 3.81 -17.10
N ILE A 56 -3.22 4.81 -16.26
CA ILE A 56 -3.95 5.03 -15.00
C ILE A 56 -4.91 6.18 -15.26
N GLU A 57 -6.13 6.11 -14.75
CA GLU A 57 -7.15 7.15 -14.96
C GLU A 57 -6.60 8.53 -14.61
N ASN A 58 -6.90 9.50 -15.50
CA ASN A 58 -6.50 10.92 -15.40
C ASN A 58 -4.97 11.18 -15.38
N THR A 59 -4.15 10.19 -15.66
CA THR A 59 -2.69 10.37 -15.73
C THR A 59 -2.12 9.87 -17.05
N ARG A 60 -0.83 10.25 -17.31
CA ARG A 60 -0.06 9.67 -18.42
C ARG A 60 0.25 8.21 -18.11
N SER A 61 0.50 7.42 -19.15
CA SER A 61 0.98 6.05 -18.99
C SER A 61 2.25 5.99 -18.15
N VAL A 62 2.28 5.09 -17.18
CA VAL A 62 3.41 4.92 -16.26
C VAL A 62 3.94 3.49 -16.31
N TYR A 63 5.24 3.33 -16.13
CA TYR A 63 5.82 2.02 -15.88
C TYR A 63 5.55 1.58 -14.45
N VAL A 64 4.97 0.39 -14.33
CA VAL A 64 4.81 -0.34 -13.06
C VAL A 64 5.82 -1.46 -13.05
N TYR A 65 6.61 -1.52 -11.99
CA TYR A 65 7.64 -2.53 -11.72
C TYR A 65 7.09 -3.55 -10.73
N TYR A 66 7.39 -4.83 -10.96
CA TYR A 66 6.90 -5.95 -10.14
C TYR A 66 7.86 -7.13 -10.23
N LEU A 67 7.81 -8.04 -9.24
CA LEU A 67 8.69 -9.23 -9.25
C LEU A 67 8.10 -10.33 -10.12
N ASP A 68 7.11 -11.06 -9.64
CA ASP A 68 6.65 -12.28 -10.28
C ASP A 68 5.33 -12.11 -11.04
N LYS A 69 4.26 -11.83 -10.31
CA LYS A 69 2.92 -11.79 -10.87
C LYS A 69 2.63 -10.44 -11.54
N LYS A 70 2.39 -10.48 -12.85
CA LYS A 70 1.99 -9.31 -13.62
C LYS A 70 0.71 -8.68 -13.02
N PRO A 71 0.72 -7.35 -12.79
CA PRO A 71 -0.44 -6.63 -12.28
C PRO A 71 -1.65 -6.75 -13.21
N SER A 72 -2.83 -6.90 -12.61
CA SER A 72 -4.09 -6.85 -13.36
C SER A 72 -4.36 -5.43 -13.86
N LYS A 73 -4.78 -5.27 -15.11
CA LYS A 73 -5.16 -3.97 -15.67
C LYS A 73 -6.30 -3.31 -14.88
N LYS A 74 -7.22 -4.10 -14.32
CA LYS A 74 -8.37 -3.62 -13.54
C LYS A 74 -7.99 -3.19 -12.12
N LEU A 75 -6.95 -3.80 -11.53
CA LEU A 75 -6.59 -3.61 -10.12
C LEU A 75 -5.29 -2.82 -9.95
N VAL A 76 -4.55 -2.52 -11.02
CA VAL A 76 -3.25 -1.87 -10.90
C VAL A 76 -3.33 -0.53 -10.20
N GLU A 77 -4.33 0.27 -10.50
CA GLU A 77 -4.52 1.58 -9.87
C GLU A 77 -4.83 1.44 -8.38
N HIS A 78 -5.80 0.59 -8.04
CA HIS A 78 -6.13 0.23 -6.67
C HIS A 78 -4.89 -0.24 -5.88
N ASP A 79 -4.11 -1.13 -6.46
CA ASP A 79 -2.91 -1.66 -5.83
C ASP A 79 -1.80 -0.62 -5.68
N LEU A 80 -1.72 0.36 -6.56
CA LEU A 80 -0.78 1.48 -6.44
C LEU A 80 -1.16 2.43 -5.30
N TYR A 81 -2.44 2.65 -5.02
CA TYR A 81 -2.87 3.40 -3.84
C TYR A 81 -2.47 2.71 -2.53
N ILE A 82 -2.57 1.38 -2.49
CA ILE A 82 -2.04 0.61 -1.34
C ILE A 82 -0.53 0.83 -1.20
N THR A 83 0.20 0.80 -2.33
CA THR A 83 1.65 1.05 -2.33
C THR A 83 1.98 2.48 -1.87
N ASP A 84 1.23 3.50 -2.30
CA ASP A 84 1.38 4.88 -1.82
C ASP A 84 1.18 4.97 -0.30
N PHE A 85 0.22 4.23 0.24
CA PHE A 85 -0.01 4.20 1.68
C PHE A 85 1.17 3.59 2.44
N LEU A 86 1.73 2.48 1.94
CA LEU A 86 2.94 1.87 2.51
C LEU A 86 4.13 2.85 2.48
N VAL A 87 4.34 3.56 1.36
CA VAL A 87 5.38 4.60 1.25
C VAL A 87 5.17 5.68 2.32
N LYS A 88 3.94 6.17 2.49
CA LYS A 88 3.62 7.17 3.52
C LYS A 88 3.91 6.67 4.94
N LEU A 89 3.58 5.42 5.25
CA LEU A 89 3.89 4.84 6.56
C LEU A 89 5.40 4.81 6.81
N ILE A 90 6.18 4.30 5.87
CA ILE A 90 7.64 4.19 6.00
C ILE A 90 8.27 5.59 6.12
N LYS A 91 7.87 6.54 5.28
CA LYS A 91 8.36 7.93 5.36
C LYS A 91 8.02 8.62 6.69
N ASN A 92 6.95 8.24 7.33
CA ASN A 92 6.58 8.72 8.66
C ASN A 92 7.22 7.90 9.79
N ASN A 93 8.27 7.13 9.52
CA ASN A 93 9.03 6.33 10.46
C ASN A 93 8.18 5.25 11.17
N TYR A 94 7.19 4.69 10.47
CA TYR A 94 6.55 3.47 10.91
C TYR A 94 7.33 2.27 10.37
N GLU A 95 7.69 1.36 11.24
CA GLU A 95 8.18 0.03 10.90
C GLU A 95 6.98 -0.85 10.55
N ILE A 96 6.96 -1.42 9.34
CA ILE A 96 5.91 -2.36 8.94
C ILE A 96 6.32 -3.75 9.43
N ILE A 97 5.61 -4.25 10.46
CA ILE A 97 5.86 -5.57 11.04
C ILE A 97 5.18 -6.65 10.19
N GLU A 98 3.99 -6.37 9.71
CA GLU A 98 3.18 -7.31 8.93
C GLU A 98 2.29 -6.55 7.94
N PHE A 99 2.16 -7.09 6.74
CA PHE A 99 1.22 -6.60 5.74
C PHE A 99 0.55 -7.78 5.04
N LYS A 100 -0.77 -7.78 5.02
CA LYS A 100 -1.60 -8.76 4.31
C LYS A 100 -2.60 -8.03 3.41
N ARG A 101 -2.71 -8.46 2.16
CA ARG A 101 -3.75 -8.01 1.23
C ARG A 101 -4.98 -8.89 1.36
N ASN A 102 -6.16 -8.35 1.05
CA ASN A 102 -7.45 -9.05 1.10
C ASN A 102 -7.63 -9.78 2.44
N PHE A 103 -7.48 -9.02 3.52
CA PHE A 103 -7.51 -9.57 4.87
C PHE A 103 -8.95 -9.79 5.33
N SER A 104 -9.27 -11.03 5.69
CA SER A 104 -10.59 -11.40 6.21
C SER A 104 -10.64 -11.25 7.73
N LEU A 105 -11.67 -10.57 8.21
CA LEU A 105 -12.00 -10.41 9.61
C LEU A 105 -13.48 -10.73 9.81
N GLY A 106 -13.79 -11.97 10.15
CA GLY A 106 -15.17 -12.46 10.12
C GLY A 106 -15.76 -12.37 8.72
N ASN A 107 -16.85 -11.64 8.58
CA ASN A 107 -17.51 -11.36 7.29
C ASN A 107 -16.98 -10.12 6.57
N ILE A 108 -16.00 -9.40 7.15
CA ILE A 108 -15.37 -8.23 6.53
C ILE A 108 -14.13 -8.68 5.76
N ILE A 109 -13.99 -8.24 4.51
CA ILE A 109 -12.76 -8.37 3.74
C ILE A 109 -12.25 -6.96 3.47
N SER A 110 -11.10 -6.60 4.06
CA SER A 110 -10.40 -5.34 3.80
C SER A 110 -9.34 -5.51 2.71
N ASP A 111 -9.04 -4.45 1.97
CA ASP A 111 -8.00 -4.48 0.93
C ASP A 111 -6.60 -4.71 1.51
N GLY A 112 -6.38 -4.27 2.75
CA GLY A 112 -5.13 -4.48 3.45
C GLY A 112 -5.26 -4.51 4.96
N TYR A 113 -4.47 -5.36 5.59
CA TYR A 113 -4.18 -5.34 7.02
C TYR A 113 -2.71 -5.01 7.21
N ILE A 114 -2.42 -4.01 8.03
CA ILE A 114 -1.05 -3.56 8.27
C ILE A 114 -0.82 -3.45 9.77
N LYS A 115 0.17 -4.19 10.27
CA LYS A 115 0.65 -4.05 11.65
C LYS A 115 1.92 -3.23 11.61
N VAL A 116 1.92 -2.10 12.32
CA VAL A 116 3.04 -1.16 12.33
C VAL A 116 3.51 -0.88 13.74
N LYS A 117 4.80 -0.49 13.86
CA LYS A 117 5.40 -0.04 15.10
C LYS A 117 5.99 1.35 14.91
N LYS A 118 5.77 2.24 15.90
CA LYS A 118 6.40 3.56 16.00
C LYS A 118 6.53 3.93 17.47
N ASN A 119 7.70 4.39 17.90
CA ASN A 119 7.97 4.78 19.29
C ASN A 119 7.55 3.67 20.31
N ASN A 120 7.92 2.43 20.03
CA ASN A 120 7.56 1.22 20.77
C ASN A 120 6.05 0.93 20.90
N ARG A 121 5.19 1.66 20.19
CA ARG A 121 3.76 1.39 20.15
C ARG A 121 3.39 0.64 18.88
N ILE A 122 2.61 -0.42 19.05
CA ILE A 122 2.07 -1.21 17.94
C ILE A 122 0.67 -0.69 17.59
N LYS A 123 0.43 -0.48 16.31
CA LYS A 123 -0.90 -0.17 15.76
C LYS A 123 -1.27 -1.20 14.69
N ARG A 124 -2.55 -1.48 14.58
CA ARG A 124 -3.14 -2.28 13.52
C ARG A 124 -4.03 -1.38 12.67
N ILE A 125 -3.92 -1.51 11.37
CA ILE A 125 -4.65 -0.70 10.39
C ILE A 125 -5.36 -1.65 9.44
N LEU A 126 -6.65 -1.46 9.24
CA LEU A 126 -7.39 -2.01 8.12
C LEU A 126 -7.46 -0.91 7.06
N LEU A 127 -7.03 -1.25 5.85
CA LEU A 127 -6.96 -0.34 4.72
C LEU A 127 -8.05 -0.69 3.72
N GLU A 128 -8.75 0.34 3.25
CA GLU A 128 -9.76 0.26 2.20
C GLU A 128 -9.41 1.27 1.10
N VAL A 129 -9.50 0.86 -0.16
CA VAL A 129 -9.26 1.72 -1.33
C VAL A 129 -10.51 1.79 -2.17
N GLN A 130 -11.21 2.91 -2.10
CA GLN A 130 -12.46 3.15 -2.82
C GLN A 130 -12.20 4.01 -4.05
N LEU A 131 -12.22 3.38 -5.22
CA LEU A 131 -12.05 4.07 -6.52
C LEU A 131 -13.39 4.31 -7.25
N SER A 132 -14.46 3.75 -6.73
CA SER A 132 -15.81 3.89 -7.28
C SER A 132 -16.74 4.58 -6.27
N PRO A 133 -17.88 5.15 -6.71
CA PRO A 133 -18.81 5.83 -5.82
C PRO A 133 -19.62 4.88 -4.89
N HIS A 134 -19.33 3.57 -4.91
CA HIS A 134 -20.01 2.61 -4.05
C HIS A 134 -19.58 2.78 -2.59
N ASP A 135 -20.56 2.63 -1.70
CA ASP A 135 -20.32 2.68 -0.26
C ASP A 135 -19.52 1.46 0.20
N CYS A 136 -18.23 1.65 0.50
CA CYS A 136 -17.38 0.62 1.06
C CYS A 136 -17.45 0.57 2.59
N ILE A 137 -18.10 1.55 3.23
CA ILE A 137 -18.12 1.70 4.71
C ILE A 137 -19.21 0.82 5.32
N SER A 138 -20.30 0.58 4.60
CA SER A 138 -21.44 -0.21 5.09
C SER A 138 -21.03 -1.61 5.58
N LYS A 139 -20.03 -2.23 4.96
CA LYS A 139 -19.51 -3.54 5.40
C LYS A 139 -18.85 -3.50 6.78
N TYR A 140 -18.56 -2.31 7.32
CA TYR A 140 -17.94 -2.12 8.62
C TYR A 140 -18.92 -1.78 9.75
N TYR A 141 -20.24 -1.84 9.52
CA TYR A 141 -21.25 -1.53 10.56
C TYR A 141 -21.05 -2.37 11.84
N ASN A 142 -20.76 -3.65 11.71
CA ASN A 142 -20.51 -4.55 12.83
C ASN A 142 -19.00 -4.74 13.11
N PHE A 143 -18.21 -3.70 12.85
CA PHE A 143 -16.75 -3.79 12.91
C PHE A 143 -16.24 -4.23 14.28
N LYS A 144 -16.75 -3.60 15.35
CA LYS A 144 -16.36 -3.93 16.73
C LYS A 144 -16.62 -5.39 17.07
N GLU A 145 -17.83 -5.88 16.76
CA GLU A 145 -18.20 -7.28 17.01
C GLU A 145 -17.33 -8.23 16.21
N ASN A 146 -17.06 -7.92 14.94
CA ASN A 146 -16.16 -8.70 14.11
C ASN A 146 -14.75 -8.77 14.70
N VAL A 147 -14.21 -7.67 15.22
CA VAL A 147 -12.90 -7.66 15.88
C VAL A 147 -12.92 -8.53 17.13
N ILE A 148 -13.89 -8.34 18.03
CA ILE A 148 -14.00 -9.07 19.31
C ILE A 148 -14.16 -10.58 19.05
N ASN A 149 -15.02 -10.96 18.14
CA ASN A 149 -15.35 -12.37 17.91
C ASN A 149 -14.30 -13.14 17.11
N ASN A 150 -13.46 -12.45 16.34
CA ASN A 150 -12.52 -13.11 15.41
C ASN A 150 -11.05 -12.82 15.73
N THR A 151 -10.74 -12.07 16.77
CA THR A 151 -9.36 -11.75 17.14
C THR A 151 -9.17 -11.69 18.65
N ASN A 152 -7.91 -11.83 19.07
CA ASN A 152 -7.48 -11.60 20.45
C ASN A 152 -6.80 -10.21 20.60
N TRP A 153 -7.23 -9.23 19.80
CA TRP A 153 -6.59 -7.91 19.83
C TRP A 153 -7.13 -7.10 21.02
N GLU A 154 -6.25 -6.69 21.89
CA GLU A 154 -6.56 -5.82 23.04
C GLU A 154 -6.95 -4.39 22.63
N VAL A 155 -6.49 -3.97 21.43
CA VAL A 155 -6.73 -2.62 20.91
C VAL A 155 -7.38 -2.72 19.54
N MET A 156 -8.47 -1.97 19.36
CA MET A 156 -9.18 -1.87 18.10
C MET A 156 -8.25 -1.36 16.98
N PRO A 157 -8.30 -1.98 15.79
CA PRO A 157 -7.56 -1.48 14.64
C PRO A 157 -8.16 -0.17 14.13
N LEU A 158 -7.30 0.65 13.51
CA LEU A 158 -7.73 1.85 12.80
C LEU A 158 -8.27 1.42 11.43
N LEU A 159 -9.44 1.92 11.04
CA LEU A 159 -9.92 1.81 9.68
C LEU A 159 -9.45 3.03 8.89
N TYR A 160 -8.72 2.81 7.81
CA TYR A 160 -8.24 3.86 6.93
C TYR A 160 -8.82 3.67 5.53
N VAL A 161 -9.55 4.67 5.04
CA VAL A 161 -10.17 4.66 3.71
C VAL A 161 -9.46 5.65 2.80
N ILE A 162 -9.01 5.17 1.64
CA ILE A 162 -8.48 6.00 0.56
C ILE A 162 -9.58 6.13 -0.50
N ASN A 163 -9.92 7.34 -0.89
CA ASN A 163 -10.80 7.58 -2.03
C ASN A 163 -10.09 8.42 -3.10
N ASN A 164 -10.55 8.36 -4.35
CA ASN A 164 -9.96 9.07 -5.48
C ASN A 164 -10.45 10.53 -5.62
N GLN A 165 -11.37 11.00 -4.78
CA GLN A 165 -11.87 12.38 -4.79
C GLN A 165 -10.92 13.38 -4.13
N GLY A 166 -9.60 13.11 -4.20
CA GLY A 166 -8.55 13.94 -3.60
C GLY A 166 -8.42 13.62 -2.13
N LEU A 167 -7.32 13.13 -1.78
CA LEU A 167 -6.60 13.11 -0.50
C LEU A 167 -7.32 13.52 0.81
N ASP A 168 -8.62 13.54 0.89
CA ASP A 168 -9.33 13.76 2.13
C ASP A 168 -9.38 12.47 2.92
N LYS A 169 -8.35 12.38 3.71
CA LYS A 169 -8.16 11.57 4.88
C LYS A 169 -9.39 11.67 5.78
N LYS A 170 -10.32 10.80 5.64
CA LYS A 170 -11.09 10.43 6.80
C LYS A 170 -10.43 9.21 7.40
N LEU A 171 -9.47 9.46 8.32
CA LEU A 171 -9.28 8.58 9.45
C LEU A 171 -10.67 8.55 10.10
N ILE A 172 -11.44 7.53 9.79
CA ILE A 172 -12.63 7.27 10.55
C ILE A 172 -12.11 6.68 11.85
N ASP A 173 -11.75 7.57 12.78
CA ASP A 173 -11.81 7.23 14.19
C ASP A 173 -13.26 6.87 14.43
N MET A 174 -13.58 5.60 14.25
CA MET A 174 -14.78 5.05 14.85
C MET A 174 -14.56 5.17 16.35
N LYS A 175 -14.82 6.36 16.89
CA LYS A 175 -15.13 6.51 18.31
C LYS A 175 -16.29 5.58 18.55
N VAL A 176 -15.97 4.44 19.11
CA VAL A 176 -16.95 3.51 19.62
C VAL A 176 -17.68 4.27 20.72
N ILE A 177 -18.94 4.66 20.43
CA ILE A 177 -19.90 5.03 21.45
C ILE A 177 -20.30 3.77 22.17
#